data_41cc1832adf21d8e060825eea3947156
#
_entry.id   41cc1832adf21d8e060825eea3947156
#
_cell.length_a   1.000
_cell.length_b   1.000
_cell.length_c   1.000
_cell.angle_alpha   90.00
_cell.angle_beta   90.00
_cell.angle_gamma   90.00
#
_symmetry.space_group_name_H-M   'P 1'
#
loop_
_entity.id
_entity.type
_entity.pdbx_description
1 polymer ?
#
loop_
_entity_poly.entity_id
_entity_poly.type
_entity_poly.pdbx_seq_one_letter_code
_entity_poly.pdbx_strand_id
1 'polypeptide(L)'
;MPAFTPPPLPSDDKRWKIVNGTMRKNGFARHALIETLHTVQSSFGYLDDDAIRFVARSLRVPLSQAYGVVTFYHYFSLKPPGQHTVTICAGTACYIKGSDHLVAEAEKRLGIKQGQTTKDGKVSLMTARCVGACSRAPVVLCDGAVAGEATVEQVLEQLERWTVE
;
A
#
# COMPACT_ATOMS: atom_id res chain seq x y z
N MET A 1 -22.87 32.14 -6.28
CA MET A 1 -22.29 30.83 -6.63
C MET A 1 -23.08 29.78 -5.85
N PRO A 2 -23.58 28.71 -6.47
CA PRO A 2 -24.28 27.68 -5.72
C PRO A 2 -23.36 27.09 -4.65
N ALA A 3 -23.87 26.94 -3.44
CA ALA A 3 -23.14 26.35 -2.33
C ALA A 3 -22.74 24.90 -2.70
N PHE A 4 -21.46 24.55 -2.57
CA PHE A 4 -21.01 23.20 -2.82
C PHE A 4 -21.61 22.27 -1.78
N THR A 5 -22.41 21.32 -2.24
CA THR A 5 -22.91 20.21 -1.41
C THR A 5 -22.05 18.99 -1.69
N PRO A 6 -21.31 18.46 -0.70
CA PRO A 6 -20.51 17.25 -0.91
C PRO A 6 -21.43 16.06 -1.25
N PRO A 7 -20.96 15.11 -2.08
CA PRO A 7 -21.73 13.91 -2.39
C PRO A 7 -22.02 13.08 -1.12
N PRO A 8 -23.11 12.30 -1.13
CA PRO A 8 -23.41 11.39 -0.03
C PRO A 8 -22.27 10.39 0.18
N LEU A 9 -22.11 9.91 1.42
CA LEU A 9 -21.11 8.90 1.74
C LEU A 9 -21.39 7.61 0.95
N PRO A 10 -20.35 6.87 0.52
CA PRO A 10 -20.51 5.63 -0.25
C PRO A 10 -21.24 4.52 0.52
N SER A 11 -21.11 4.50 1.84
CA SER A 11 -21.80 3.54 2.72
C SER A 11 -21.94 4.10 4.15
N ASP A 12 -22.73 3.38 4.98
CA ASP A 12 -22.92 3.73 6.40
C ASP A 12 -21.72 3.36 7.31
N ASP A 13 -20.62 2.87 6.73
CA ASP A 13 -19.41 2.54 7.47
C ASP A 13 -18.84 3.79 8.15
N LYS A 14 -18.62 3.67 9.47
CA LYS A 14 -18.11 4.75 10.33
C LYS A 14 -16.75 5.32 9.84
N ARG A 15 -15.95 4.51 9.14
CA ARG A 15 -14.67 4.92 8.56
C ARG A 15 -14.82 6.05 7.54
N TRP A 16 -15.92 6.10 6.80
CA TRP A 16 -16.22 7.20 5.89
C TRP A 16 -16.40 8.54 6.59
N LYS A 17 -16.82 8.54 7.85
CA LYS A 17 -16.90 9.78 8.65
C LYS A 17 -15.51 10.37 8.91
N ILE A 18 -14.49 9.52 9.08
CA ILE A 18 -13.10 9.94 9.25
C ILE A 18 -12.60 10.58 7.96
N VAL A 19 -12.80 9.92 6.83
CA VAL A 19 -12.43 10.43 5.50
C VAL A 19 -13.12 11.78 5.22
N ASN A 20 -14.42 11.86 5.47
CA ASN A 20 -15.18 13.11 5.30
C ASN A 20 -14.69 14.22 6.25
N GLY A 21 -14.28 13.86 7.46
CA GLY A 21 -13.65 14.77 8.44
C GLY A 21 -12.36 15.39 7.89
N THR A 22 -11.49 14.58 7.28
CA THR A 22 -10.26 15.06 6.61
C THR A 22 -10.57 16.03 5.48
N MET A 23 -11.53 15.70 4.60
CA MET A 23 -11.95 16.60 3.54
C MET A 23 -12.56 17.90 4.05
N ARG A 24 -13.39 17.81 5.10
CA ARG A 24 -14.02 18.98 5.73
C ARG A 24 -13.00 19.91 6.37
N LYS A 25 -12.01 19.36 7.08
CA LYS A 25 -10.89 20.12 7.68
C LYS A 25 -10.14 20.94 6.64
N ASN A 26 -10.02 20.42 5.43
CA ASN A 26 -9.35 21.07 4.31
C ASN A 26 -10.34 21.83 3.38
N GLY A 27 -11.57 22.10 3.82
CA GLY A 27 -12.57 22.86 3.05
C GLY A 27 -12.95 22.23 1.71
N PHE A 28 -12.83 20.91 1.56
CA PHE A 28 -13.02 20.18 0.29
C PHE A 28 -12.19 20.74 -0.87
N ALA A 29 -11.00 21.24 -0.56
CA ALA A 29 -10.11 21.85 -1.54
C ALA A 29 -9.31 20.76 -2.30
N ARG A 30 -8.94 21.06 -3.56
CA ARG A 30 -8.22 20.13 -4.44
C ARG A 30 -6.87 19.68 -3.88
N HIS A 31 -6.20 20.51 -3.12
CA HIS A 31 -4.90 20.16 -2.50
C HIS A 31 -5.00 19.06 -1.45
N ALA A 32 -6.19 18.79 -0.91
CA ALA A 32 -6.40 17.71 0.06
C ALA A 32 -6.42 16.31 -0.55
N LEU A 33 -6.20 16.15 -1.87
CA LEU A 33 -6.33 14.88 -2.57
C LEU A 33 -5.44 13.78 -1.95
N ILE A 34 -4.14 14.04 -1.80
CA ILE A 34 -3.19 13.04 -1.29
C ILE A 34 -3.51 12.68 0.17
N GLU A 35 -3.77 13.68 1.02
CA GLU A 35 -4.11 13.46 2.44
C GLU A 35 -5.41 12.66 2.58
N THR A 36 -6.40 12.95 1.75
CA THR A 36 -7.68 12.22 1.76
C THR A 36 -7.52 10.78 1.29
N LEU A 37 -6.80 10.53 0.19
CA LEU A 37 -6.49 9.18 -0.29
C LEU A 37 -5.68 8.39 0.74
N HIS A 38 -4.73 9.03 1.41
CA HIS A 38 -3.98 8.43 2.52
C HIS A 38 -4.93 8.02 3.66
N THR A 39 -5.87 8.89 4.03
CA THR A 39 -6.87 8.60 5.07
C THR A 39 -7.76 7.42 4.68
N VAL A 40 -8.19 7.33 3.40
CA VAL A 40 -8.94 6.18 2.90
C VAL A 40 -8.12 4.90 3.06
N GLN A 41 -6.90 4.87 2.54
CA GLN A 41 -6.05 3.67 2.63
C GLN A 41 -5.74 3.27 4.07
N SER A 42 -5.45 4.23 4.95
CA SER A 42 -5.22 3.95 6.38
C SER A 42 -6.47 3.38 7.09
N SER A 43 -7.67 3.74 6.61
CA SER A 43 -8.93 3.28 7.19
C SER A 43 -9.42 1.95 6.63
N PHE A 44 -9.20 1.70 5.33
CA PHE A 44 -9.73 0.54 4.61
C PHE A 44 -8.66 -0.47 4.19
N GLY A 45 -7.38 -0.11 4.29
CA GLY A 45 -6.23 -0.93 3.89
C GLY A 45 -5.85 -0.78 2.41
N TYR A 46 -6.75 -0.36 1.55
CA TYR A 46 -6.55 -0.15 0.11
C TYR A 46 -7.53 0.88 -0.44
N LEU A 47 -7.33 1.23 -1.71
CA LEU A 47 -8.18 2.17 -2.44
C LEU A 47 -8.97 1.41 -3.52
N ASP A 48 -10.26 1.20 -3.30
CA ASP A 48 -11.14 0.69 -4.34
C ASP A 48 -11.59 1.80 -5.30
N ASP A 49 -12.14 1.42 -6.44
CA ASP A 49 -12.60 2.34 -7.47
C ASP A 49 -13.68 3.31 -6.94
N ASP A 50 -14.57 2.84 -6.09
CA ASP A 50 -15.65 3.65 -5.55
C ASP A 50 -15.12 4.71 -4.57
N ALA A 51 -14.12 4.36 -3.75
CA ALA A 51 -13.45 5.32 -2.89
C ALA A 51 -12.73 6.40 -3.69
N ILE A 52 -11.99 6.02 -4.74
CA ILE A 52 -11.30 6.99 -5.59
C ILE A 52 -12.30 7.93 -6.28
N ARG A 53 -13.41 7.39 -6.81
CA ARG A 53 -14.49 8.19 -7.43
C ARG A 53 -15.15 9.13 -6.42
N PHE A 54 -15.41 8.66 -5.21
CA PHE A 54 -15.99 9.47 -4.15
C PHE A 54 -15.08 10.64 -3.77
N VAL A 55 -13.79 10.37 -3.52
CA VAL A 55 -12.79 11.40 -3.20
C VAL A 55 -12.66 12.41 -4.34
N ALA A 56 -12.54 11.94 -5.58
CA ALA A 56 -12.42 12.81 -6.76
C ALA A 56 -13.62 13.75 -6.89
N ARG A 57 -14.85 13.23 -6.76
CA ARG A 57 -16.08 14.05 -6.80
C ARG A 57 -16.14 15.03 -5.65
N SER A 58 -15.82 14.59 -4.43
CA SER A 58 -15.88 15.43 -3.23
C SER A 58 -14.90 16.60 -3.28
N LEU A 59 -13.71 16.39 -3.84
CA LEU A 59 -12.68 17.42 -3.97
C LEU A 59 -12.74 18.17 -5.32
N ARG A 60 -13.68 17.81 -6.19
CA ARG A 60 -13.85 18.41 -7.53
C ARG A 60 -12.57 18.35 -8.37
N VAL A 61 -11.88 17.18 -8.31
CA VAL A 61 -10.74 16.88 -9.17
C VAL A 61 -11.15 15.89 -10.26
N PRO A 62 -10.55 15.97 -11.46
CA PRO A 62 -10.78 14.96 -12.48
C PRO A 62 -10.41 13.57 -11.97
N LEU A 63 -11.19 12.57 -12.33
CA LEU A 63 -10.92 11.18 -11.93
C LEU A 63 -9.55 10.71 -12.41
N SER A 64 -9.14 11.13 -13.61
CA SER A 64 -7.80 10.86 -14.17
C SER A 64 -6.67 11.39 -13.29
N GLN A 65 -6.87 12.57 -12.66
CA GLN A 65 -5.88 13.11 -11.73
C GLN A 65 -5.80 12.27 -10.44
N ALA A 66 -6.94 11.84 -9.91
CA ALA A 66 -6.97 10.97 -8.72
C ALA A 66 -6.27 9.63 -8.99
N TYR A 67 -6.56 8.98 -10.12
CA TYR A 67 -5.86 7.76 -10.54
C TYR A 67 -4.38 8.01 -10.81
N GLY A 68 -4.02 9.13 -11.43
CA GLY A 68 -2.62 9.50 -11.65
C GLY A 68 -1.83 9.59 -10.34
N VAL A 69 -2.42 10.16 -9.28
CA VAL A 69 -1.81 10.20 -7.95
C VAL A 69 -1.68 8.79 -7.36
N VAL A 70 -2.75 8.00 -7.40
CA VAL A 70 -2.76 6.65 -6.82
C VAL A 70 -1.74 5.73 -7.49
N THR A 71 -1.60 5.80 -8.81
CA THR A 71 -0.66 4.95 -9.56
C THR A 71 0.78 5.47 -9.51
N PHE A 72 0.98 6.75 -9.27
CA PHE A 72 2.32 7.35 -9.16
C PHE A 72 3.00 7.02 -7.82
N TYR A 73 2.27 7.09 -6.72
CA TYR A 73 2.82 6.85 -5.39
C TYR A 73 2.73 5.37 -5.02
N HIS A 74 3.87 4.70 -4.83
CA HIS A 74 3.97 3.29 -4.42
C HIS A 74 3.34 2.99 -3.04
N TYR A 75 3.01 4.00 -2.28
CA TYR A 75 2.31 3.86 -1.01
C TYR A 75 0.87 3.39 -1.19
N PHE A 76 0.22 3.76 -2.28
CA PHE A 76 -1.18 3.42 -2.54
C PHE A 76 -1.33 2.04 -3.16
N SER A 77 -2.28 1.26 -2.64
CA SER A 77 -2.66 -0.05 -3.16
C SER A 77 -4.08 -0.03 -3.69
N LEU A 78 -4.26 -0.52 -4.92
CA LEU A 78 -5.58 -0.71 -5.56
C LEU A 78 -6.20 -2.08 -5.25
N LYS A 79 -5.45 -2.94 -4.57
CA LYS A 79 -5.90 -4.30 -4.21
C LYS A 79 -5.81 -4.47 -2.70
N PRO A 80 -6.72 -5.24 -2.10
CA PRO A 80 -6.63 -5.56 -0.69
C PRO A 80 -5.28 -6.24 -0.39
N PRO A 81 -4.55 -5.78 0.65
CA PRO A 81 -3.35 -6.46 1.11
C PRO A 81 -3.74 -7.82 1.71
N GLY A 82 -2.79 -8.75 1.73
CA GLY A 82 -2.91 -9.98 2.50
C GLY A 82 -2.91 -9.70 4.01
N GLN A 83 -3.17 -10.74 4.78
CA GLN A 83 -3.10 -10.67 6.24
C GLN A 83 -1.69 -10.27 6.70
N HIS A 84 -0.67 -10.76 6.00
CA HIS A 84 0.72 -10.42 6.19
C HIS A 84 1.32 -9.78 4.94
N THR A 85 2.27 -8.88 5.14
CA THR A 85 2.97 -8.21 4.04
C THR A 85 4.48 -8.35 4.21
N VAL A 86 5.14 -8.96 3.22
CA VAL A 86 6.59 -8.93 3.10
C VAL A 86 7.00 -7.90 2.04
N THR A 87 7.84 -6.95 2.42
CA THR A 87 8.38 -5.94 1.51
C THR A 87 9.90 -6.07 1.43
N ILE A 88 10.42 -6.42 0.25
CA ILE A 88 11.86 -6.58 0.02
C ILE A 88 12.40 -5.27 -0.57
N CYS A 89 13.46 -4.74 0.05
CA CYS A 89 14.12 -3.55 -0.44
C CYS A 89 14.91 -3.84 -1.73
N ALA A 90 14.57 -3.15 -2.81
CA ALA A 90 15.25 -3.21 -4.11
C ALA A 90 16.16 -1.99 -4.36
N GLY A 91 16.57 -1.27 -3.30
CA GLY A 91 17.52 -0.17 -3.39
C GLY A 91 18.93 -0.68 -3.75
N THR A 92 19.78 0.20 -4.28
CA THR A 92 21.12 -0.16 -4.82
C THR A 92 21.95 -0.99 -3.83
N ALA A 93 22.04 -0.58 -2.57
CA ALA A 93 22.84 -1.31 -1.58
C ALA A 93 22.28 -2.71 -1.32
N CYS A 94 20.95 -2.87 -1.26
CA CYS A 94 20.30 -4.17 -1.09
C CYS A 94 20.45 -5.04 -2.34
N TYR A 95 20.31 -4.43 -3.53
CA TYR A 95 20.48 -5.14 -4.80
C TYR A 95 21.90 -5.74 -4.93
N ILE A 96 22.93 -4.95 -4.65
CA ILE A 96 24.34 -5.43 -4.69
C ILE A 96 24.56 -6.57 -3.68
N LYS A 97 23.83 -6.59 -2.58
CA LYS A 97 23.88 -7.66 -1.57
C LYS A 97 22.87 -8.79 -1.79
N GLY A 98 22.30 -8.90 -2.99
CA GLY A 98 21.50 -10.06 -3.41
C GLY A 98 20.01 -9.97 -3.07
N SER A 99 19.42 -8.77 -2.92
CA SER A 99 17.97 -8.67 -2.68
C SER A 99 17.12 -9.13 -3.87
N ASP A 100 17.65 -9.13 -5.07
CA ASP A 100 17.03 -9.71 -6.27
C ASP A 100 16.84 -11.23 -6.12
N HIS A 101 17.83 -11.92 -5.55
CA HIS A 101 17.72 -13.35 -5.22
C HIS A 101 16.65 -13.60 -4.14
N LEU A 102 16.57 -12.73 -3.11
CA LEU A 102 15.51 -12.81 -2.10
C LEU A 102 14.11 -12.69 -2.73
N VAL A 103 13.94 -11.75 -3.69
CA VAL A 103 12.68 -11.59 -4.43
C VAL A 103 12.36 -12.84 -5.23
N ALA A 104 13.32 -13.37 -5.98
CA ALA A 104 13.12 -14.54 -6.84
C ALA A 104 12.72 -15.80 -6.04
N GLU A 105 13.37 -16.06 -4.90
CA GLU A 105 13.03 -17.19 -4.04
C GLU A 105 11.69 -17.00 -3.32
N ALA A 106 11.35 -15.77 -2.89
CA ALA A 106 10.05 -15.46 -2.34
C ALA A 106 8.93 -15.64 -3.39
N GLU A 107 9.11 -15.18 -4.62
CA GLU A 107 8.17 -15.39 -5.75
C GLU A 107 7.93 -16.87 -6.01
N LYS A 108 9.02 -17.66 -6.05
CA LYS A 108 8.96 -19.10 -6.27
C LYS A 108 8.23 -19.82 -5.13
N ARG A 109 8.52 -19.45 -3.88
CA ARG A 109 7.90 -20.07 -2.70
C ARG A 109 6.41 -19.78 -2.59
N LEU A 110 5.99 -18.53 -2.87
CA LEU A 110 4.61 -18.10 -2.77
C LEU A 110 3.79 -18.36 -4.06
N GLY A 111 4.45 -18.67 -5.19
CA GLY A 111 3.78 -18.86 -6.48
C GLY A 111 3.13 -17.58 -7.04
N ILE A 112 3.60 -16.41 -6.62
CA ILE A 112 3.11 -15.09 -7.04
C ILE A 112 4.28 -14.20 -7.46
N LYS A 113 3.95 -13.10 -8.16
CA LYS A 113 4.93 -12.08 -8.52
C LYS A 113 4.93 -10.94 -7.52
N GLN A 114 6.03 -10.17 -7.48
CA GLN A 114 6.08 -8.93 -6.70
C GLN A 114 4.87 -8.01 -7.04
N GLY A 115 4.31 -7.36 -6.04
CA GLY A 115 3.10 -6.57 -6.15
C GLY A 115 1.79 -7.39 -6.14
N GLN A 116 1.86 -8.68 -5.84
CA GLN A 116 0.71 -9.56 -5.76
C GLN A 116 0.49 -10.12 -4.36
N THR A 117 -0.75 -10.54 -4.12
CA THR A 117 -1.17 -11.26 -2.92
C THR A 117 -1.46 -12.70 -3.29
N THR A 118 -1.16 -13.65 -2.40
CA THR A 118 -1.49 -15.07 -2.57
C THR A 118 -3.00 -15.26 -2.72
N LYS A 119 -3.42 -16.32 -3.43
CA LYS A 119 -4.84 -16.59 -3.73
C LYS A 119 -5.69 -16.80 -2.47
N ASP A 120 -5.07 -17.27 -1.40
CA ASP A 120 -5.69 -17.46 -0.09
C ASP A 120 -5.80 -16.14 0.72
N GLY A 121 -5.24 -15.04 0.20
CA GLY A 121 -5.25 -13.75 0.86
C GLY A 121 -4.33 -13.63 2.06
N LYS A 122 -3.45 -14.60 2.30
CA LYS A 122 -2.60 -14.62 3.49
C LYS A 122 -1.39 -13.69 3.37
N VAL A 123 -0.65 -13.75 2.26
CA VAL A 123 0.62 -13.04 2.11
C VAL A 123 0.65 -12.14 0.87
N SER A 124 1.06 -10.90 1.05
CA SER A 124 1.40 -9.97 -0.04
C SER A 124 2.92 -9.85 -0.18
N LEU A 125 3.43 -10.03 -1.39
CA LEU A 125 4.84 -9.81 -1.73
C LEU A 125 5.00 -8.45 -2.41
N MET A 126 5.67 -7.54 -1.72
CA MET A 126 5.90 -6.18 -2.20
C MET A 126 7.39 -5.88 -2.34
N THR A 127 7.73 -4.88 -3.13
CA THR A 127 9.10 -4.34 -3.20
C THR A 127 9.09 -2.84 -2.94
N ALA A 128 10.14 -2.33 -2.29
CA ALA A 128 10.34 -0.90 -2.10
C ALA A 128 11.66 -0.47 -2.70
N ARG A 129 11.72 0.75 -3.29
CA ARG A 129 12.95 1.27 -3.90
C ARG A 129 14.07 1.47 -2.89
N CYS A 130 13.75 2.00 -1.71
CA CYS A 130 14.68 2.11 -0.59
C CYS A 130 13.89 2.33 0.69
N VAL A 131 14.23 1.59 1.75
CA VAL A 131 13.60 1.72 3.07
C VAL A 131 14.46 2.51 4.07
N GLY A 132 15.60 3.07 3.61
CA GLY A 132 16.45 3.94 4.42
C GLY A 132 17.44 3.22 5.35
N ALA A 133 17.47 1.88 5.40
CA ALA A 133 18.32 1.10 6.30
C ALA A 133 19.52 0.44 5.57
N CYS A 134 20.19 1.17 4.68
CA CYS A 134 21.23 0.66 3.77
C CYS A 134 22.44 0.05 4.46
N SER A 135 22.78 0.50 5.69
CA SER A 135 23.86 -0.09 6.48
C SER A 135 23.60 -1.55 6.88
N ARG A 136 22.32 -1.94 6.93
CA ARG A 136 21.87 -3.29 7.29
C ARG A 136 21.39 -4.10 6.06
N ALA A 137 21.82 -3.72 4.86
CA ALA A 137 21.42 -4.41 3.62
C ALA A 137 21.92 -5.88 3.60
N PRO A 138 21.15 -6.81 3.00
CA PRO A 138 19.84 -6.63 2.40
C PRO A 138 18.74 -6.50 3.47
N VAL A 139 17.71 -5.67 3.18
CA VAL A 139 16.65 -5.33 4.14
C VAL A 139 15.31 -5.84 3.66
N VAL A 140 14.57 -6.47 4.57
CA VAL A 140 13.20 -6.93 4.37
C VAL A 140 12.32 -6.34 5.48
N LEU A 141 11.10 -5.97 5.15
CA LEU A 141 10.09 -5.59 6.13
C LEU A 141 9.04 -6.71 6.20
N CYS A 142 8.80 -7.18 7.40
CA CYS A 142 7.75 -8.14 7.72
C CYS A 142 6.68 -7.42 8.54
N ASP A 143 5.50 -7.20 7.97
CA ASP A 143 4.41 -6.42 8.56
C ASP A 143 4.87 -5.05 9.10
N GLY A 144 5.78 -4.39 8.36
CA GLY A 144 6.38 -3.11 8.73
C GLY A 144 7.57 -3.19 9.68
N ALA A 145 7.84 -4.34 10.29
CA ALA A 145 9.04 -4.54 11.12
C ALA A 145 10.29 -4.74 10.24
N VAL A 146 11.35 -3.97 10.50
CA VAL A 146 12.57 -3.98 9.69
C VAL A 146 13.51 -5.10 10.11
N ALA A 147 13.73 -6.08 9.22
CA ALA A 147 14.76 -7.10 9.32
C ALA A 147 15.93 -6.73 8.39
N GLY A 148 17.10 -6.49 8.95
CA GLY A 148 18.34 -6.24 8.19
C GLY A 148 19.22 -7.47 8.11
N GLU A 149 20.18 -7.47 7.17
CA GLU A 149 21.08 -8.61 6.90
C GLU A 149 20.27 -9.89 6.62
N ALA A 150 19.13 -9.73 5.95
CA ALA A 150 18.18 -10.79 5.71
C ALA A 150 18.77 -11.86 4.78
N THR A 151 18.68 -13.12 5.21
CA THR A 151 19.05 -14.26 4.37
C THR A 151 17.81 -14.88 3.72
N VAL A 152 18.04 -15.68 2.67
CA VAL A 152 16.95 -16.42 1.99
C VAL A 152 16.23 -17.32 2.96
N GLU A 153 16.97 -18.05 3.80
CA GLU A 153 16.43 -19.00 4.76
C GLU A 153 15.49 -18.31 5.75
N GLN A 154 15.91 -17.17 6.30
CA GLN A 154 15.09 -16.39 7.25
C GLN A 154 13.79 -15.89 6.62
N VAL A 155 13.88 -15.40 5.37
CA VAL A 155 12.69 -14.94 4.64
C VAL A 155 11.74 -16.09 4.36
N LEU A 156 12.25 -17.23 3.88
CA LEU A 156 11.43 -18.40 3.58
C LEU A 156 10.79 -18.99 4.84
N GLU A 157 11.53 -19.08 5.95
CA GLU A 157 10.98 -19.52 7.23
C GLU A 157 9.84 -18.63 7.71
N GLN A 158 9.98 -17.30 7.56
CA GLN A 158 8.91 -16.37 7.92
C GLN A 158 7.68 -16.53 7.02
N LEU A 159 7.88 -16.70 5.71
CA LEU A 159 6.79 -16.95 4.76
C LEU A 159 6.07 -18.28 5.04
N GLU A 160 6.81 -19.32 5.45
CA GLU A 160 6.22 -20.61 5.83
C GLU A 160 5.33 -20.49 7.07
N ARG A 161 5.76 -19.77 8.09
CA ARG A 161 4.93 -19.53 9.29
C ARG A 161 3.60 -18.90 8.90
N TRP A 162 3.61 -17.88 8.06
CA TRP A 162 2.40 -17.18 7.62
C TRP A 162 1.50 -17.98 6.67
N THR A 163 2.06 -18.96 5.96
CA THR A 163 1.27 -19.83 5.08
C THR A 163 0.61 -20.99 5.82
N VAL A 164 1.16 -21.39 6.97
CA VAL A 164 0.65 -22.52 7.78
C VAL A 164 -0.42 -22.08 8.80
N GLU A 165 -0.35 -20.81 9.28
CA GLU A 165 -1.42 -20.21 10.10
C GLU A 165 -2.68 -19.94 9.27
#